data_2e9d332d6d8d1b9563a7faf3c5a3b154
#
_entry.id   2e9d332d6d8d1b9563a7faf3c5a3b154
#
_cell.length_a   1.000
_cell.length_b   1.000
_cell.length_c   1.000
_cell.angle_alpha   90.00
_cell.angle_beta   90.00
_cell.angle_gamma   90.00
#
_symmetry.space_group_name_H-M   'P 1'
#
loop_
_entity.id
_entity.type
_entity.pdbx_description
1 polymer ?
#
loop_
_entity_poly.entity_id
_entity_poly.type
_entity_poly.pdbx_seq_one_letter_code
_entity_poly.pdbx_strand_id
1 'polypeptide(L)'
;ALMQLQARGFVEVRTRKGWYVVEPSIDEARDAFAARRAVEAGMLRDSSLLRDAGKPLQAVIKRLRQHIKDEQAAIAGTDIATRTFLLADFHVCLAECLGHRVLCGLLRDLTARTTLVASLYQSTHDARASCADHARIVSALAEQDVESAAQQMLVHIGDVESALGKSAAAVDPRERLRASLAPLVR
;
A
#
# COMPACT_ATOMS: atom_id res chain seq x y z
N ALA A 1 -6.73 -15.22 14.40
CA ALA A 1 -6.05 -14.67 13.21
C ALA A 1 -6.69 -15.15 11.90
N LEU A 2 -6.73 -16.48 11.58
CA LEU A 2 -7.25 -17.00 10.29
C LEU A 2 -8.71 -16.65 10.01
N MET A 3 -9.60 -16.73 11.02
CA MET A 3 -11.02 -16.34 10.87
C MET A 3 -11.18 -14.84 10.50
N GLN A 4 -10.31 -13.97 11.00
CA GLN A 4 -10.32 -12.56 10.61
C GLN A 4 -9.86 -12.36 9.16
N LEU A 5 -8.86 -13.11 8.70
CA LEU A 5 -8.43 -13.10 7.32
C LEU A 5 -9.49 -13.66 6.38
N GLN A 6 -10.23 -14.68 6.83
CA GLN A 6 -11.38 -15.23 6.09
C GLN A 6 -12.50 -14.18 5.96
N ALA A 7 -12.87 -13.53 7.05
CA ALA A 7 -13.89 -12.48 7.02
C ALA A 7 -13.54 -11.31 6.09
N ARG A 8 -12.25 -11.08 5.85
CA ARG A 8 -11.74 -10.07 4.91
C ARG A 8 -11.50 -10.60 3.49
N GLY A 9 -11.75 -11.89 3.25
CA GLY A 9 -11.57 -12.53 1.95
C GLY A 9 -10.13 -12.81 1.54
N PHE A 10 -9.16 -12.77 2.47
CA PHE A 10 -7.75 -13.12 2.18
C PHE A 10 -7.47 -14.61 2.20
N VAL A 11 -8.28 -15.37 2.93
CA VAL A 11 -8.17 -16.82 3.00
C VAL A 11 -9.56 -17.46 2.92
N GLU A 12 -9.62 -18.68 2.41
CA GLU A 12 -10.81 -19.51 2.40
C GLU A 12 -10.56 -20.85 3.08
N VAL A 13 -11.64 -21.45 3.63
CA VAL A 13 -11.59 -22.80 4.15
C VAL A 13 -12.11 -23.76 3.08
N ARG A 14 -11.28 -24.71 2.68
CA ARG A 14 -11.69 -25.83 1.81
C ARG A 14 -11.92 -27.06 2.64
N THR A 15 -13.13 -27.62 2.54
CA THR A 15 -13.53 -28.82 3.31
C THR A 15 -12.50 -29.92 3.18
N ARG A 16 -12.03 -30.46 4.31
CA ARG A 16 -10.99 -31.49 4.43
C ARG A 16 -9.59 -31.12 3.91
N LYS A 17 -9.38 -29.88 3.45
CA LYS A 17 -8.10 -29.43 2.86
C LYS A 17 -7.43 -28.30 3.66
N GLY A 18 -8.15 -27.67 4.61
CA GLY A 18 -7.62 -26.60 5.45
C GLY A 18 -7.80 -25.20 4.88
N TRP A 19 -6.90 -24.29 5.24
CA TRP A 19 -6.93 -22.89 4.87
C TRP A 19 -6.12 -22.63 3.60
N TYR A 20 -6.67 -21.86 2.69
CA TYR A 20 -6.04 -21.47 1.44
C TYR A 20 -6.03 -19.95 1.30
N VAL A 21 -4.92 -19.37 0.82
CA VAL A 21 -4.87 -17.97 0.43
C VAL A 21 -5.73 -17.81 -0.83
N VAL A 22 -6.63 -16.83 -0.81
CA VAL A 22 -7.42 -16.45 -1.99
C VAL A 22 -6.49 -15.71 -2.95
N GLU A 23 -6.38 -16.20 -4.18
CA GLU A 23 -5.69 -15.49 -5.25
C GLU A 23 -6.66 -14.44 -5.82
N PRO A 24 -6.42 -13.14 -5.60
CA PRO A 24 -7.30 -12.11 -6.17
C PRO A 24 -7.16 -12.11 -7.69
N SER A 25 -8.28 -11.92 -8.36
CA SER A 25 -8.27 -11.73 -9.81
C SER A 25 -7.68 -10.36 -10.20
N ILE A 26 -7.26 -10.22 -11.46
CA ILE A 26 -6.79 -8.94 -11.99
C ILE A 26 -7.91 -7.89 -11.94
N ASP A 27 -9.17 -8.28 -12.14
CA ASP A 27 -10.30 -7.37 -12.10
C ASP A 27 -10.59 -6.89 -10.67
N GLU A 28 -10.56 -7.79 -9.67
CA GLU A 28 -10.62 -7.38 -8.25
C GLU A 28 -9.48 -6.45 -7.86
N ALA A 29 -8.29 -6.67 -8.43
CA ALA A 29 -7.17 -5.76 -8.23
C ALA A 29 -7.45 -4.37 -8.80
N ARG A 30 -7.94 -4.28 -10.04
CA ARG A 30 -8.31 -3.00 -10.66
C ARG A 30 -9.35 -2.24 -9.85
N ASP A 31 -10.36 -2.95 -9.34
CA ASP A 31 -11.38 -2.37 -8.46
C ASP A 31 -10.75 -1.84 -7.15
N ALA A 32 -9.82 -2.58 -6.55
CA ALA A 32 -9.12 -2.12 -5.35
C ALA A 32 -8.24 -0.90 -5.62
N PHE A 33 -7.55 -0.83 -6.77
CA PHE A 33 -6.79 0.35 -7.17
C PHE A 33 -7.70 1.55 -7.46
N ALA A 34 -8.86 1.34 -8.10
CA ALA A 34 -9.86 2.39 -8.33
C ALA A 34 -10.39 2.94 -7.00
N ALA A 35 -10.72 2.06 -6.04
CA ALA A 35 -11.14 2.46 -4.70
C ALA A 35 -10.04 3.26 -3.97
N ARG A 36 -8.77 2.85 -4.05
CA ARG A 36 -7.65 3.59 -3.47
C ARG A 36 -7.54 5.00 -4.05
N ARG A 37 -7.59 5.15 -5.38
CA ARG A 37 -7.56 6.47 -6.02
C ARG A 37 -8.66 7.38 -5.50
N ALA A 38 -9.90 6.87 -5.41
CA ALA A 38 -11.03 7.66 -4.92
C ALA A 38 -10.86 8.09 -3.45
N VAL A 39 -10.46 7.15 -2.60
CA VAL A 39 -10.33 7.38 -1.15
C VAL A 39 -9.11 8.26 -0.84
N GLU A 40 -7.95 7.94 -1.40
CA GLU A 40 -6.69 8.60 -1.03
C GLU A 40 -6.59 10.02 -1.60
N ALA A 41 -7.02 10.24 -2.84
CA ALA A 41 -7.10 11.59 -3.39
C ALA A 41 -8.16 12.44 -2.69
N GLY A 42 -9.32 11.87 -2.36
CA GLY A 42 -10.36 12.54 -1.59
C GLY A 42 -9.90 12.91 -0.18
N MET A 43 -9.20 12.00 0.48
CA MET A 43 -8.60 12.24 1.80
C MET A 43 -7.61 13.39 1.78
N LEU A 44 -6.74 13.47 0.79
CA LEU A 44 -5.76 14.56 0.65
C LEU A 44 -6.42 15.91 0.36
N ARG A 45 -7.50 15.93 -0.45
CA ARG A 45 -8.26 17.14 -0.77
C ARG A 45 -9.12 17.67 0.36
N ASP A 46 -9.45 16.82 1.32
CA ASP A 46 -10.19 17.27 2.50
C ASP A 46 -9.27 18.05 3.45
N SER A 47 -9.13 19.35 3.16
CA SER A 47 -8.30 20.26 3.97
C SER A 47 -8.76 20.39 5.43
N SER A 48 -9.98 19.95 5.77
CA SER A 48 -10.46 19.92 7.16
C SER A 48 -9.64 18.94 7.98
N LEU A 49 -9.22 17.82 7.38
CA LEU A 49 -8.47 16.76 8.04
C LEU A 49 -7.13 17.23 8.59
N LEU A 50 -6.41 18.07 7.85
CA LEU A 50 -5.15 18.65 8.33
C LEU A 50 -5.38 19.61 9.51
N ARG A 51 -6.52 20.31 9.56
CA ARG A 51 -6.89 21.22 10.67
C ARG A 51 -7.43 20.47 11.87
N ASP A 52 -8.27 19.46 11.62
CA ASP A 52 -9.03 18.74 12.65
C ASP A 52 -8.24 17.57 13.26
N ALA A 53 -7.12 17.19 12.66
CA ALA A 53 -6.23 16.13 13.17
C ALA A 53 -5.66 16.43 14.57
N GLY A 54 -5.88 17.65 15.09
CA GLY A 54 -5.39 18.07 16.41
C GLY A 54 -3.86 18.06 16.55
N LYS A 55 -3.14 17.90 15.42
CA LYS A 55 -1.69 17.87 15.37
C LYS A 55 -1.16 19.00 14.48
N PRO A 56 -0.09 19.68 14.90
CA PRO A 56 0.57 20.64 14.03
C PRO A 56 1.02 19.97 12.73
N LEU A 57 0.83 20.62 11.59
CA LEU A 57 1.28 20.12 10.28
C LEU A 57 2.73 19.66 10.32
N GLN A 58 3.61 20.40 11.01
CA GLN A 58 5.02 20.03 11.15
C GLN A 58 5.22 18.66 11.81
N ALA A 59 4.38 18.26 12.78
CA ALA A 59 4.47 16.96 13.42
C ALA A 59 4.02 15.85 12.45
N VAL A 60 2.98 16.10 11.63
CA VAL A 60 2.54 15.21 10.56
C VAL A 60 3.67 14.99 9.54
N ILE A 61 4.24 16.07 9.02
CA ILE A 61 5.33 16.00 8.03
C ILE A 61 6.57 15.32 8.62
N LYS A 62 6.91 15.59 9.88
CA LYS A 62 8.03 14.92 10.55
C LYS A 62 7.82 13.39 10.61
N ARG A 63 6.61 12.93 10.96
CA ARG A 63 6.29 11.49 11.02
C ARG A 63 6.37 10.86 9.63
N LEU A 64 5.79 11.49 8.61
CA LEU A 64 5.82 10.98 7.24
C LEU A 64 7.25 10.94 6.67
N ARG A 65 8.06 11.96 6.93
CA ARG A 65 9.48 11.96 6.55
C ARG A 65 10.29 10.86 7.26
N GLN A 66 9.95 10.54 8.51
CA GLN A 66 10.58 9.41 9.19
C GLN A 66 10.18 8.08 8.52
N HIS A 67 8.91 7.90 8.19
CA HIS A 67 8.44 6.72 7.46
C HIS A 67 9.18 6.52 6.13
N ILE A 68 9.40 7.60 5.36
CA ILE A 68 10.19 7.55 4.10
C ILE A 68 11.64 7.13 4.36
N LYS A 69 12.26 7.57 5.45
CA LYS A 69 13.62 7.11 5.82
C LYS A 69 13.64 5.62 6.14
N ASP A 70 12.60 5.12 6.79
CA ASP A 70 12.45 3.71 7.11
C ASP A 70 12.26 2.87 5.82
N GLU A 71 11.48 3.37 4.85
CA GLU A 71 11.39 2.79 3.50
C GLU A 71 12.75 2.73 2.80
N GLN A 72 13.50 3.85 2.80
CA GLN A 72 14.82 3.93 2.18
C GLN A 72 15.80 2.93 2.80
N ALA A 73 15.79 2.80 4.13
CA ALA A 73 16.60 1.82 4.84
C ALA A 73 16.23 0.38 4.46
N ALA A 74 14.92 0.07 4.38
CA ALA A 74 14.45 -1.24 3.97
C ALA A 74 14.77 -1.55 2.50
N ILE A 75 14.74 -0.55 1.61
CA ILE A 75 15.13 -0.69 0.19
C ILE A 75 16.63 -0.98 0.05
N ALA A 76 17.46 -0.39 0.90
CA ALA A 76 18.91 -0.67 0.93
C ALA A 76 19.23 -2.04 1.54
N GLY A 77 18.32 -2.62 2.31
CA GLY A 77 18.45 -3.92 2.94
C GLY A 77 18.07 -5.09 2.03
N THR A 78 18.10 -6.30 2.58
CA THR A 78 17.79 -7.56 1.88
C THR A 78 16.42 -8.12 2.24
N ASP A 79 15.74 -7.57 3.26
CA ASP A 79 14.42 -8.04 3.71
C ASP A 79 13.31 -7.49 2.81
N ILE A 80 12.90 -8.32 1.85
CA ILE A 80 11.83 -8.01 0.90
C ILE A 80 10.49 -7.81 1.62
N ALA A 81 10.20 -8.58 2.68
CA ALA A 81 8.94 -8.51 3.39
C ALA A 81 8.78 -7.16 4.11
N THR A 82 9.81 -6.75 4.86
CA THR A 82 9.83 -5.43 5.53
C THR A 82 9.73 -4.29 4.51
N ARG A 83 10.46 -4.36 3.40
CA ARG A 83 10.38 -3.36 2.33
C ARG A 83 8.97 -3.25 1.75
N THR A 84 8.36 -4.38 1.39
CA THR A 84 7.02 -4.42 0.81
C THR A 84 5.97 -3.91 1.81
N PHE A 85 6.10 -4.28 3.08
CA PHE A 85 5.23 -3.80 4.14
C PHE A 85 5.30 -2.28 4.28
N LEU A 86 6.50 -1.70 4.41
CA LEU A 86 6.67 -0.26 4.61
C LEU A 86 6.13 0.56 3.45
N LEU A 87 6.38 0.15 2.20
CA LEU A 87 5.84 0.84 1.03
C LEU A 87 4.29 0.83 1.02
N ALA A 88 3.67 -0.27 1.42
CA ALA A 88 2.21 -0.35 1.55
C ALA A 88 1.69 0.44 2.76
N ASP A 89 2.41 0.44 3.88
CA ASP A 89 2.02 1.10 5.13
C ASP A 89 2.09 2.62 5.06
N PHE A 90 2.83 3.20 4.10
CA PHE A 90 2.84 4.65 3.86
C PHE A 90 1.43 5.24 3.77
N HIS A 91 0.55 4.61 3.01
CA HIS A 91 -0.83 5.07 2.80
C HIS A 91 -1.66 5.04 4.09
N VAL A 92 -1.44 4.03 4.90
CA VAL A 92 -2.08 3.90 6.22
C VAL A 92 -1.50 4.92 7.20
N CYS A 93 -0.18 5.08 7.21
CA CYS A 93 0.52 6.06 8.04
C CYS A 93 0.04 7.49 7.70
N LEU A 94 -0.15 7.79 6.41
CA LEU A 94 -0.71 9.07 5.96
C LEU A 94 -2.12 9.29 6.53
N ALA A 95 -3.03 8.32 6.41
CA ALA A 95 -4.38 8.40 6.96
C ALA A 95 -4.38 8.56 8.49
N GLU A 96 -3.48 7.86 9.20
CA GLU A 96 -3.30 8.01 10.64
C GLU A 96 -2.79 9.41 11.03
N CYS A 97 -1.90 9.96 10.24
CA CYS A 97 -1.39 11.31 10.44
C CYS A 97 -2.48 12.36 10.27
N LEU A 98 -3.39 12.14 9.31
CA LEU A 98 -4.56 12.99 9.06
C LEU A 98 -5.71 12.76 10.06
N GLY A 99 -5.61 11.80 10.98
CA GLY A 99 -6.58 11.58 12.05
C GLY A 99 -7.78 10.71 11.69
N HIS A 100 -7.82 10.12 10.50
CA HIS A 100 -8.97 9.37 9.99
C HIS A 100 -8.96 7.89 10.39
N ARG A 101 -9.55 7.57 11.55
CA ARG A 101 -9.60 6.18 12.05
C ARG A 101 -10.31 5.20 11.12
N VAL A 102 -11.43 5.62 10.51
CA VAL A 102 -12.21 4.76 9.60
C VAL A 102 -11.43 4.50 8.32
N LEU A 103 -10.83 5.54 7.73
CA LEU A 103 -10.01 5.38 6.52
C LEU A 103 -8.77 4.54 6.76
N CYS A 104 -8.15 4.58 7.93
CA CYS A 104 -7.04 3.69 8.28
C CYS A 104 -7.41 2.21 8.14
N GLY A 105 -8.60 1.82 8.63
CA GLY A 105 -9.09 0.45 8.49
C GLY A 105 -9.31 0.07 7.04
N LEU A 106 -10.00 0.94 6.29
CA LEU A 106 -10.27 0.74 4.87
C LEU A 106 -8.98 0.65 4.04
N LEU A 107 -8.04 1.57 4.27
CA LEU A 107 -6.76 1.58 3.55
C LEU A 107 -5.89 0.37 3.89
N ARG A 108 -5.89 -0.13 5.13
CA ARG A 108 -5.19 -1.39 5.46
C ARG A 108 -5.71 -2.55 4.62
N ASP A 109 -7.01 -2.65 4.41
CA ASP A 109 -7.60 -3.71 3.60
C ASP A 109 -7.33 -3.51 2.10
N LEU A 110 -7.46 -2.31 1.58
CA LEU A 110 -7.18 -1.99 0.18
C LEU A 110 -5.70 -2.15 -0.17
N THR A 111 -4.80 -1.62 0.66
CA THR A 111 -3.35 -1.75 0.44
C THR A 111 -2.90 -3.20 0.54
N ALA A 112 -3.43 -3.99 1.50
CA ALA A 112 -3.11 -5.41 1.59
C ALA A 112 -3.52 -6.17 0.31
N ARG A 113 -4.71 -5.88 -0.26
CA ARG A 113 -5.17 -6.48 -1.52
C ARG A 113 -4.28 -6.09 -2.69
N THR A 114 -4.03 -4.79 -2.89
CA THR A 114 -3.18 -4.32 -4.00
C THR A 114 -1.73 -4.78 -3.86
N THR A 115 -1.19 -4.88 -2.64
CA THR A 115 0.16 -5.41 -2.39
C THR A 115 0.25 -6.91 -2.68
N LEU A 116 -0.75 -7.69 -2.29
CA LEU A 116 -0.81 -9.12 -2.62
C LEU A 116 -0.81 -9.33 -4.13
N VAL A 117 -1.64 -8.58 -4.86
CA VAL A 117 -1.68 -8.63 -6.32
C VAL A 117 -0.36 -8.18 -6.94
N ALA A 118 0.21 -7.09 -6.47
CA ALA A 118 1.49 -6.61 -6.94
C ALA A 118 2.59 -7.67 -6.75
N SER A 119 2.60 -8.36 -5.61
CA SER A 119 3.55 -9.44 -5.33
C SER A 119 3.36 -10.65 -6.24
N LEU A 120 2.12 -10.94 -6.65
CA LEU A 120 1.81 -12.07 -7.53
C LEU A 120 2.09 -11.77 -9.01
N TYR A 121 1.81 -10.53 -9.46
CA TYR A 121 1.78 -10.17 -10.89
C TYR A 121 2.83 -9.14 -11.30
N GLN A 122 3.56 -8.54 -10.36
CA GLN A 122 4.65 -7.60 -10.68
C GLN A 122 6.02 -8.27 -10.59
N SER A 123 6.79 -8.18 -11.66
CA SER A 123 8.17 -8.66 -11.63
C SER A 123 9.16 -7.66 -11.05
N THR A 124 8.97 -6.38 -11.21
CA THR A 124 9.98 -5.36 -10.86
C THR A 124 9.37 -3.96 -10.74
N HIS A 125 8.30 -3.76 -9.98
CA HIS A 125 7.99 -2.37 -9.66
C HIS A 125 9.13 -1.82 -8.82
N ASP A 126 9.75 -0.74 -9.28
CA ASP A 126 10.90 -0.15 -8.61
C ASP A 126 10.47 0.41 -7.25
N ALA A 127 10.82 -0.30 -6.18
CA ALA A 127 10.58 0.15 -4.81
C ALA A 127 11.16 1.55 -4.55
N ARG A 128 12.24 1.92 -5.25
CA ARG A 128 12.86 3.25 -5.18
C ARG A 128 11.96 4.29 -5.84
N ALA A 129 11.30 3.97 -6.97
CA ALA A 129 10.35 4.86 -7.61
C ALA A 129 9.16 5.13 -6.68
N SER A 130 8.56 4.09 -6.08
CA SER A 130 7.48 4.25 -5.10
C SER A 130 7.88 5.13 -3.91
N CYS A 131 9.05 4.88 -3.31
CA CYS A 131 9.55 5.69 -2.21
C CYS A 131 9.79 7.16 -2.64
N ALA A 132 10.26 7.40 -3.87
CA ALA A 132 10.43 8.74 -4.42
C ALA A 132 9.08 9.44 -4.63
N ASP A 133 8.04 8.70 -5.06
CA ASP A 133 6.67 9.22 -5.17
C ASP A 133 6.13 9.63 -3.80
N HIS A 134 6.28 8.78 -2.78
CA HIS A 134 5.90 9.09 -1.41
C HIS A 134 6.60 10.37 -0.91
N ALA A 135 7.89 10.52 -1.20
CA ALA A 135 8.64 11.72 -0.84
C ALA A 135 8.07 12.98 -1.51
N ARG A 136 7.66 12.90 -2.80
CA ARG A 136 7.04 14.02 -3.53
C ARG A 136 5.69 14.40 -2.94
N ILE A 137 4.85 13.40 -2.59
CA ILE A 137 3.56 13.63 -1.93
C ILE A 137 3.77 14.38 -0.61
N VAL A 138 4.73 13.94 0.21
CA VAL A 138 5.03 14.58 1.50
C VAL A 138 5.60 15.98 1.32
N SER A 139 6.38 16.23 0.28
CA SER A 139 6.87 17.58 -0.04
C SER A 139 5.74 18.54 -0.40
N ALA A 140 4.81 18.11 -1.26
CA ALA A 140 3.65 18.92 -1.62
C ALA A 140 2.77 19.23 -0.37
N LEU A 141 2.59 18.25 0.52
CA LEU A 141 1.88 18.45 1.79
C LEU A 141 2.61 19.46 2.69
N ALA A 142 3.93 19.43 2.74
CA ALA A 142 4.73 20.37 3.53
C ALA A 142 4.60 21.81 3.01
N GLU A 143 4.41 21.98 1.71
CA GLU A 143 4.14 23.24 1.02
C GLU A 143 2.65 23.64 1.09
N GLN A 144 1.82 22.83 1.71
CA GLN A 144 0.36 22.97 1.81
C GLN A 144 -0.35 22.95 0.44
N ASP A 145 0.30 22.41 -0.58
CA ASP A 145 -0.26 22.18 -1.89
C ASP A 145 -0.96 20.81 -1.92
N VAL A 146 -2.18 20.79 -1.39
CA VAL A 146 -3.00 19.59 -1.28
C VAL A 146 -3.42 19.03 -2.64
N GLU A 147 -3.61 19.90 -3.64
CA GLU A 147 -3.99 19.44 -4.98
C GLU A 147 -2.82 18.74 -5.68
N SER A 148 -1.62 19.30 -5.59
CA SER A 148 -0.40 18.64 -6.08
C SER A 148 -0.17 17.31 -5.37
N ALA A 149 -0.35 17.26 -4.04
CA ALA A 149 -0.23 16.01 -3.28
C ALA A 149 -1.24 14.94 -3.75
N ALA A 150 -2.50 15.34 -3.96
CA ALA A 150 -3.55 14.45 -4.45
C ALA A 150 -3.27 13.95 -5.88
N GLN A 151 -2.81 14.85 -6.76
CA GLN A 151 -2.45 14.48 -8.14
C GLN A 151 -1.27 13.52 -8.16
N GLN A 152 -0.24 13.73 -7.35
CA GLN A 152 0.91 12.82 -7.24
C GLN A 152 0.49 11.46 -6.68
N MET A 153 -0.45 11.41 -5.73
CA MET A 153 -1.01 10.16 -5.22
C MET A 153 -1.74 9.38 -6.33
N LEU A 154 -2.55 10.07 -7.16
CA LEU A 154 -3.23 9.44 -8.30
C LEU A 154 -2.25 8.84 -9.31
N VAL A 155 -1.18 9.57 -9.64
CA VAL A 155 -0.12 9.11 -10.53
C VAL A 155 0.57 7.89 -9.93
N HIS A 156 1.01 7.98 -8.68
CA HIS A 156 1.67 6.87 -7.97
C HIS A 156 0.83 5.58 -7.99
N ILE A 157 -0.45 5.65 -7.61
CA ILE A 157 -1.34 4.49 -7.60
C ILE A 157 -1.55 3.96 -9.02
N GLY A 158 -1.66 4.84 -10.02
CA GLY A 158 -1.79 4.46 -11.43
C GLY A 158 -0.54 3.77 -11.98
N ASP A 159 0.66 4.21 -11.60
CA ASP A 159 1.92 3.62 -12.02
C ASP A 159 2.08 2.20 -11.43
N VAL A 160 1.72 2.02 -10.16
CA VAL A 160 1.70 0.71 -9.51
C VAL A 160 0.70 -0.23 -10.22
N GLU A 161 -0.52 0.24 -10.52
CA GLU A 161 -1.51 -0.54 -11.27
C GLU A 161 -1.03 -0.89 -12.68
N SER A 162 -0.46 0.07 -13.39
CA SER A 162 0.01 -0.12 -14.78
C SER A 162 1.16 -1.12 -14.90
N ALA A 163 1.88 -1.35 -13.82
CA ALA A 163 2.92 -2.38 -13.76
C ALA A 163 2.35 -3.80 -13.61
N LEU A 164 1.06 -3.94 -13.25
CA LEU A 164 0.39 -5.24 -13.23
C LEU A 164 0.31 -5.83 -14.64
N GLY A 165 0.66 -7.09 -14.77
CA GLY A 165 0.52 -7.83 -16.03
C GLY A 165 1.64 -7.65 -17.05
N LYS A 166 2.59 -6.73 -16.89
CA LYS A 166 3.76 -6.62 -17.77
C LYS A 166 4.73 -7.79 -17.63
N SER A 167 4.57 -8.63 -16.62
CA SER A 167 5.42 -9.78 -16.31
C SER A 167 4.69 -11.12 -16.19
N ALA A 168 3.44 -11.22 -16.58
CA ALA A 168 2.64 -12.44 -16.39
C ALA A 168 3.15 -13.69 -17.14
N ALA A 169 4.26 -13.58 -17.89
CA ALA A 169 4.69 -14.63 -18.82
C ALA A 169 5.72 -15.63 -18.29
N ALA A 170 6.28 -15.52 -17.08
CA ALA A 170 7.50 -16.26 -16.79
C ALA A 170 7.59 -17.07 -15.47
N VAL A 171 6.76 -16.87 -14.44
CA VAL A 171 6.88 -17.62 -13.17
C VAL A 171 5.50 -17.86 -12.56
N ASP A 172 5.27 -19.11 -12.08
CA ASP A 172 4.05 -19.48 -11.34
C ASP A 172 3.82 -18.50 -10.17
N PRO A 173 2.65 -17.83 -10.11
CA PRO A 173 2.30 -16.92 -9.02
C PRO A 173 2.46 -17.53 -7.63
N ARG A 174 2.24 -18.85 -7.50
CA ARG A 174 2.39 -19.60 -6.24
C ARG A 174 3.84 -19.71 -5.77
N GLU A 175 4.77 -19.86 -6.69
CA GLU A 175 6.20 -19.90 -6.34
C GLU A 175 6.68 -18.54 -5.86
N ARG A 176 6.21 -17.45 -6.48
CA ARG A 176 6.51 -16.08 -6.03
C ARG A 176 5.95 -15.77 -4.65
N LEU A 177 4.70 -16.16 -4.40
CA LEU A 177 4.09 -16.00 -3.09
C LEU A 177 4.86 -16.80 -2.02
N ARG A 178 5.26 -18.03 -2.31
CA ARG A 178 6.10 -18.83 -1.42
C ARG A 178 7.43 -18.16 -1.14
N ALA A 179 8.08 -17.61 -2.15
CA ALA A 179 9.35 -16.91 -2.00
C ALA A 179 9.21 -15.64 -1.15
N SER A 180 8.12 -14.88 -1.32
CA SER A 180 7.87 -13.66 -0.53
C SER A 180 7.44 -13.95 0.92
N LEU A 181 6.89 -15.14 1.19
CA LEU A 181 6.48 -15.59 2.54
C LEU A 181 7.54 -16.47 3.23
N ALA A 182 8.59 -16.86 2.53
CA ALA A 182 9.63 -17.76 3.07
C ALA A 182 10.27 -17.27 4.39
N PRO A 183 10.45 -15.96 4.66
CA PRO A 183 10.95 -15.47 5.94
C PRO A 183 9.97 -15.64 7.10
N LEU A 184 8.68 -15.81 6.82
CA LEU A 184 7.61 -15.95 7.83
C LEU A 184 7.42 -17.39 8.33
N VAL A 185 8.17 -18.34 7.80
CA VAL A 185 8.05 -19.79 8.09
C VAL A 185 9.19 -20.31 8.99
N ARG A 186 9.90 -19.41 9.68
CA ARG A 186 10.88 -19.79 10.71
C ARG A 186 10.34 -19.60 12.11
#